data_ff65adc8bd7b9c6f51bb1af722eebadd
#
_entry.id   ff65adc8bd7b9c6f51bb1af722eebadd
#
_cell.length_a   1.000
_cell.length_b   1.000
_cell.length_c   1.000
_cell.angle_alpha   90.00
_cell.angle_beta   90.00
_cell.angle_gamma   90.00
#
_symmetry.space_group_name_H-M   'P 1'
#
loop_
_entity.id
_entity.type
_entity.pdbx_description
1 polymer ?
#
loop_
_entity_poly.entity_id
_entity_poly.type
_entity_poly.pdbx_seq_one_letter_code
_entity_poly.pdbx_strand_id
1 'polypeptide(L)'
;MFFRSFFCHFLIIGTFCLWGNALASPLRLHDENRILSAAQGHYLEFLAQELEQKAGFTLTIVLLDDGRNKREFLPGDNDLLLYTAFKQQKHFVKLGKNLESELSTTEIEKFQQKFLFPEYKSARYDRGTLQLAYQLTKALVKKKGGRLGILPPESAPEGSLNGAGWAFVAIIFALLFYALYRRGRHSRVSKNCRRFQYGRFGWR
;
A
#
# COMPACT_ATOMS: atom_id res chain seq x y z
N MET A 1 36.73 30.17 16.57
CA MET A 1 35.35 30.72 16.81
C MET A 1 34.33 30.31 15.76
N PHE A 2 34.67 29.53 14.74
CA PHE A 2 33.80 29.12 13.61
C PHE A 2 33.02 27.82 13.83
N PHE A 3 33.33 27.03 14.84
CA PHE A 3 32.68 25.71 15.04
C PHE A 3 31.31 25.75 15.73
N ARG A 4 30.96 26.84 16.42
CA ARG A 4 29.66 26.98 17.13
C ARG A 4 28.49 27.34 16.21
N SER A 5 28.75 27.98 15.08
CA SER A 5 27.70 28.39 14.16
C SER A 5 27.17 27.25 13.30
N PHE A 6 28.00 26.24 13.00
CA PHE A 6 27.63 25.11 12.18
C PHE A 6 26.65 24.13 12.90
N PHE A 7 26.81 24.00 14.22
CA PHE A 7 25.97 23.09 15.02
C PHE A 7 24.52 23.60 15.20
N CYS A 8 24.32 24.92 15.26
CA CYS A 8 22.97 25.50 15.34
C CYS A 8 22.16 25.33 14.06
N HIS A 9 22.79 25.39 12.89
CA HIS A 9 22.09 25.23 11.62
C HIS A 9 21.65 23.78 11.35
N PHE A 10 22.46 22.81 11.85
CA PHE A 10 22.11 21.38 11.72
C PHE A 10 20.95 20.96 12.62
N LEU A 11 20.81 21.59 13.80
CA LEU A 11 19.73 21.34 14.75
C LEU A 11 18.38 21.90 14.27
N ILE A 12 18.40 23.01 13.53
CA ILE A 12 17.15 23.62 12.98
C ILE A 12 16.62 22.81 11.79
N ILE A 13 17.51 22.24 10.98
CA ILE A 13 17.08 21.39 9.83
C ILE A 13 16.56 20.03 10.33
N GLY A 14 17.11 19.50 11.41
CA GLY A 14 16.66 18.23 12.02
C GLY A 14 15.27 18.29 12.66
N THR A 15 14.85 19.45 13.17
CA THR A 15 13.54 19.61 13.79
C THR A 15 12.41 19.82 12.78
N PHE A 16 12.70 20.27 11.56
CA PHE A 16 11.68 20.45 10.52
C PHE A 16 11.25 19.13 9.87
N CYS A 17 12.07 18.07 9.94
CA CYS A 17 11.72 16.74 9.43
C CYS A 17 10.81 15.93 10.36
N LEU A 18 10.60 16.35 11.62
CA LEU A 18 9.77 15.62 12.61
C LEU A 18 8.31 16.08 12.67
N TRP A 19 7.96 17.14 11.95
CA TRP A 19 6.55 17.46 11.72
C TRP A 19 6.08 16.69 10.47
N GLY A 20 6.23 15.37 10.49
CA GLY A 20 5.44 14.49 9.66
C GLY A 20 3.98 14.76 10.01
N ASN A 21 3.30 15.52 9.17
CA ASN A 21 1.84 15.62 9.22
C ASN A 21 1.32 14.20 9.32
N ALA A 22 0.76 13.84 10.47
CA ALA A 22 -0.15 12.71 10.57
C ALA A 22 -1.37 13.10 9.74
N LEU A 23 -1.23 13.05 8.41
CA LEU A 23 -2.32 13.16 7.48
C LEU A 23 -3.24 12.01 7.85
N ALA A 24 -4.40 12.34 8.40
CA ALA A 24 -5.44 11.36 8.61
C ALA A 24 -5.59 10.60 7.28
N SER A 25 -5.46 9.28 7.35
CA SER A 25 -5.60 8.46 6.13
C SER A 25 -6.94 8.78 5.48
N PRO A 26 -6.98 9.14 4.20
CA PRO A 26 -8.22 9.43 3.48
C PRO A 26 -9.08 8.18 3.30
N LEU A 27 -8.53 7.01 3.58
CA LEU A 27 -9.23 5.74 3.61
C LEU A 27 -9.66 5.40 5.04
N ARG A 28 -10.97 5.15 5.22
CA ARG A 28 -11.52 4.52 6.42
C ARG A 28 -11.91 3.09 6.07
N LEU A 29 -11.02 2.15 6.36
CA LEU A 29 -11.24 0.73 6.10
C LEU A 29 -11.64 0.00 7.38
N HIS A 30 -12.81 -0.64 7.36
CA HIS A 30 -13.26 -1.55 8.40
C HIS A 30 -13.51 -2.92 7.79
N ASP A 31 -12.55 -3.84 7.94
CA ASP A 31 -12.59 -5.21 7.41
C ASP A 31 -12.48 -6.20 8.57
N GLU A 32 -13.65 -6.62 9.12
CA GLU A 32 -13.69 -7.54 10.27
C GLU A 32 -13.08 -8.90 9.97
N ASN A 33 -13.24 -9.39 8.75
CA ASN A 33 -12.85 -10.75 8.37
C ASN A 33 -11.53 -10.83 7.63
N ARG A 34 -10.84 -9.71 7.45
CA ARG A 34 -9.60 -9.65 6.67
C ARG A 34 -9.76 -10.25 5.27
N ILE A 35 -10.86 -9.89 4.63
CA ILE A 35 -11.19 -10.33 3.26
C ILE A 35 -10.19 -9.77 2.27
N LEU A 36 -9.71 -8.55 2.55
CA LEU A 36 -8.72 -7.89 1.74
C LEU A 36 -7.31 -8.28 2.20
N SER A 37 -6.47 -8.62 1.25
CA SER A 37 -5.03 -8.78 1.50
C SER A 37 -4.38 -7.43 1.80
N ALA A 38 -3.19 -7.44 2.41
CA ALA A 38 -2.42 -6.21 2.68
C ALA A 38 -2.16 -5.41 1.38
N ALA A 39 -1.84 -6.09 0.27
CA ALA A 39 -1.62 -5.43 -1.02
C ALA A 39 -2.89 -4.75 -1.56
N GLN A 40 -4.04 -5.37 -1.36
CA GLN A 40 -5.34 -4.79 -1.73
C GLN A 40 -5.71 -3.61 -0.84
N GLY A 41 -5.39 -3.68 0.46
CA GLY A 41 -5.52 -2.56 1.39
C GLY A 41 -4.69 -1.35 0.94
N HIS A 42 -3.41 -1.54 0.63
CA HIS A 42 -2.57 -0.47 0.09
C HIS A 42 -3.07 0.09 -1.25
N TYR A 43 -3.58 -0.76 -2.12
CA TYR A 43 -4.21 -0.30 -3.35
C TYR A 43 -5.38 0.66 -3.08
N LEU A 44 -6.24 0.32 -2.12
CA LEU A 44 -7.35 1.18 -1.71
C LEU A 44 -6.89 2.48 -1.05
N GLU A 45 -5.79 2.46 -0.30
CA GLU A 45 -5.18 3.67 0.27
C GLU A 45 -4.74 4.63 -0.83
N PHE A 46 -4.04 4.15 -1.86
CA PHE A 46 -3.66 4.97 -3.01
C PHE A 46 -4.89 5.50 -3.76
N LEU A 47 -5.91 4.67 -3.92
CA LEU A 47 -7.16 5.06 -4.56
C LEU A 47 -7.88 6.17 -3.79
N ALA A 48 -7.92 6.06 -2.47
CA ALA A 48 -8.51 7.06 -1.59
C ALA A 48 -7.72 8.38 -1.62
N GLN A 49 -6.38 8.32 -1.64
CA GLN A 49 -5.53 9.50 -1.79
C GLN A 49 -5.78 10.22 -3.12
N GLU A 50 -5.88 9.49 -4.22
CA GLU A 50 -6.21 10.07 -5.52
C GLU A 50 -7.61 10.72 -5.52
N LEU A 51 -8.58 10.09 -4.86
CA LEU A 51 -9.94 10.62 -4.73
C LEU A 51 -9.95 11.93 -3.93
N GLU A 52 -9.26 11.95 -2.80
CA GLU A 52 -9.16 13.14 -1.96
C GLU A 52 -8.43 14.28 -2.68
N GLN A 53 -7.26 14.01 -3.26
CA GLN A 53 -6.44 15.03 -3.92
C GLN A 53 -7.11 15.62 -5.16
N LYS A 54 -7.81 14.82 -5.95
CA LYS A 54 -8.37 15.23 -7.23
C LYS A 54 -9.83 15.64 -7.18
N ALA A 55 -10.57 15.12 -6.22
CA ALA A 55 -12.00 15.37 -6.11
C ALA A 55 -12.46 15.94 -4.76
N GLY A 56 -11.61 15.89 -3.72
CA GLY A 56 -11.92 16.39 -2.38
C GLY A 56 -12.87 15.48 -1.60
N PHE A 57 -12.95 14.19 -1.93
CA PHE A 57 -13.85 13.22 -1.32
C PHE A 57 -13.08 12.14 -0.56
N THR A 58 -13.68 11.62 0.50
CA THR A 58 -13.12 10.55 1.34
C THR A 58 -13.74 9.21 0.97
N LEU A 59 -12.96 8.13 1.00
CA LEU A 59 -13.43 6.77 0.75
C LEU A 59 -13.56 6.01 2.07
N THR A 60 -14.75 5.49 2.35
CA THR A 60 -15.04 4.64 3.51
C THR A 60 -15.51 3.27 3.02
N ILE A 61 -14.83 2.20 3.44
CA ILE A 61 -15.17 0.82 3.08
C ILE A 61 -15.43 0.03 4.36
N VAL A 62 -16.59 -0.60 4.42
CA VAL A 62 -17.05 -1.40 5.56
C VAL A 62 -17.41 -2.80 5.07
N LEU A 63 -16.62 -3.79 5.48
CA LEU A 63 -16.78 -5.20 5.17
C LEU A 63 -17.08 -5.96 6.46
N LEU A 64 -18.32 -6.40 6.64
CA LEU A 64 -18.76 -7.10 7.84
C LEU A 64 -19.19 -8.54 7.50
N ASP A 65 -18.92 -9.48 8.40
CA ASP A 65 -19.42 -10.83 8.28
C ASP A 65 -20.93 -10.87 8.56
N ASP A 66 -21.32 -10.33 9.70
CA ASP A 66 -22.69 -10.29 10.16
C ASP A 66 -23.08 -8.84 10.49
N GLY A 67 -24.07 -8.32 9.80
CA GLY A 67 -24.56 -6.94 10.00
C GLY A 67 -25.24 -6.69 11.35
N ARG A 68 -25.03 -7.55 12.35
CA ARG A 68 -25.59 -7.40 13.70
C ARG A 68 -25.00 -6.24 14.47
N ASN A 69 -23.76 -5.87 14.20
CA ASN A 69 -23.16 -4.65 14.75
C ASN A 69 -23.59 -3.45 13.90
N LYS A 70 -24.84 -3.10 13.98
CA LYS A 70 -25.39 -1.86 13.41
C LYS A 70 -24.89 -0.61 14.17
N ARG A 71 -23.61 -0.37 14.16
CA ARG A 71 -23.18 1.02 14.17
C ARG A 71 -23.67 1.55 12.83
N GLU A 72 -24.60 2.48 12.87
CA GLU A 72 -25.02 3.17 11.65
C GLU A 72 -23.79 3.88 11.11
N PHE A 73 -23.12 3.24 10.16
CA PHE A 73 -22.08 3.91 9.38
C PHE A 73 -22.80 4.93 8.52
N LEU A 74 -22.86 6.16 9.02
CA LEU A 74 -23.39 7.28 8.28
C LEU A 74 -22.21 7.94 7.54
N PRO A 75 -22.35 8.18 6.23
CA PRO A 75 -21.34 8.94 5.52
C PRO A 75 -21.32 10.38 6.00
N GLY A 76 -20.13 10.95 6.12
CA GLY A 76 -19.98 12.40 6.22
C GLY A 76 -20.39 13.10 4.92
N ASP A 77 -20.44 14.42 4.91
CA ASP A 77 -20.91 15.17 3.73
C ASP A 77 -20.07 14.93 2.46
N ASN A 78 -18.78 14.61 2.63
CA ASN A 78 -17.85 14.33 1.52
C ASN A 78 -17.47 12.84 1.41
N ASP A 79 -18.18 11.94 2.07
CA ASP A 79 -17.80 10.54 2.14
C ASP A 79 -18.51 9.71 1.06
N LEU A 80 -17.72 8.86 0.38
CA LEU A 80 -18.20 7.74 -0.42
C LEU A 80 -18.13 6.49 0.46
N LEU A 81 -19.29 5.98 0.90
CA LEU A 81 -19.37 4.80 1.76
C LEU A 81 -19.76 3.57 0.95
N LEU A 82 -18.88 2.57 0.91
CA LEU A 82 -19.17 1.22 0.43
C LEU A 82 -19.39 0.30 1.61
N TYR A 83 -20.58 -0.26 1.72
CA TYR A 83 -20.94 -1.17 2.80
C TYR A 83 -21.31 -2.54 2.27
N THR A 84 -20.77 -3.59 2.89
CA THR A 84 -21.10 -4.98 2.59
C THR A 84 -21.22 -5.80 3.86
N ALA A 85 -22.34 -6.48 4.04
CA ALA A 85 -22.56 -7.49 5.07
C ALA A 85 -22.80 -8.85 4.37
N PHE A 86 -21.80 -9.73 4.42
CA PHE A 86 -21.77 -10.95 3.59
C PHE A 86 -22.85 -11.95 3.94
N LYS A 87 -23.04 -12.28 5.22
CA LYS A 87 -24.08 -13.23 5.66
C LYS A 87 -25.49 -12.76 5.37
N GLN A 88 -25.71 -11.46 5.38
CA GLN A 88 -27.00 -10.87 5.09
C GLN A 88 -27.20 -10.56 3.60
N GLN A 89 -26.16 -10.75 2.80
CA GLN A 89 -26.14 -10.40 1.37
C GLN A 89 -26.58 -8.94 1.12
N LYS A 90 -26.27 -8.05 2.07
CA LYS A 90 -26.59 -6.62 1.96
C LYS A 90 -25.39 -5.85 1.45
N HIS A 91 -25.62 -5.17 0.35
CA HIS A 91 -24.61 -4.34 -0.31
C HIS A 91 -25.25 -3.00 -0.65
N PHE A 92 -24.65 -1.93 -0.18
CA PHE A 92 -25.10 -0.61 -0.60
C PHE A 92 -23.93 0.37 -0.68
N VAL A 93 -24.12 1.35 -1.52
CA VAL A 93 -23.27 2.52 -1.61
C VAL A 93 -24.08 3.71 -1.11
N LYS A 94 -23.55 4.43 -0.13
CA LYS A 94 -24.15 5.69 0.33
C LYS A 94 -23.21 6.83 -0.03
N LEU A 95 -23.79 7.91 -0.48
CA LEU A 95 -23.08 9.14 -0.79
C LEU A 95 -23.33 10.16 0.31
N GLY A 96 -22.30 10.91 0.63
CA GLY A 96 -22.46 12.15 1.39
C GLY A 96 -23.18 13.22 0.55
N LYS A 97 -23.74 14.22 1.19
CA LYS A 97 -24.57 15.26 0.56
C LYS A 97 -23.89 15.92 -0.63
N ASN A 98 -22.60 16.17 -0.56
CA ASN A 98 -21.86 16.82 -1.63
C ASN A 98 -21.58 15.91 -2.82
N LEU A 99 -21.68 14.57 -2.66
CA LEU A 99 -21.51 13.60 -3.72
C LEU A 99 -22.82 13.27 -4.45
N GLU A 100 -23.97 13.51 -3.83
CA GLU A 100 -25.29 13.23 -4.44
C GLU A 100 -25.52 14.02 -5.73
N SER A 101 -24.94 15.21 -5.84
CA SER A 101 -24.94 16.00 -7.08
C SER A 101 -24.02 15.46 -8.16
N GLU A 102 -23.01 14.69 -7.77
CA GLU A 102 -21.98 14.16 -8.68
C GLU A 102 -22.31 12.78 -9.25
N LEU A 103 -22.92 11.92 -8.45
CA LEU A 103 -23.29 10.55 -8.85
C LEU A 103 -24.76 10.31 -8.58
N SER A 104 -25.50 9.92 -9.62
CA SER A 104 -26.89 9.50 -9.48
C SER A 104 -27.01 8.08 -8.94
N THR A 105 -28.09 7.78 -8.22
CA THR A 105 -28.39 6.42 -7.76
C THR A 105 -28.38 5.43 -8.90
N THR A 106 -28.90 5.80 -10.06
CA THR A 106 -28.92 4.95 -11.26
C THR A 106 -27.52 4.62 -11.78
N GLU A 107 -26.57 5.56 -11.70
CA GLU A 107 -25.17 5.29 -12.07
C GLU A 107 -24.53 4.32 -11.11
N ILE A 108 -24.77 4.48 -9.80
CA ILE A 108 -24.27 3.58 -8.77
C ILE A 108 -24.81 2.17 -8.97
N GLU A 109 -26.11 2.01 -9.19
CA GLU A 109 -26.74 0.71 -9.46
C GLU A 109 -26.14 0.04 -10.69
N LYS A 110 -25.90 0.77 -11.77
CA LYS A 110 -25.20 0.24 -12.96
C LYS A 110 -23.79 -0.25 -12.64
N PHE A 111 -23.04 0.47 -11.83
CA PHE A 111 -21.71 0.02 -11.41
C PHE A 111 -21.79 -1.21 -10.52
N GLN A 112 -22.72 -1.29 -9.58
CA GLN A 112 -22.94 -2.47 -8.74
C GLN A 112 -23.32 -3.70 -9.59
N GLN A 113 -24.26 -3.55 -10.51
CA GLN A 113 -24.69 -4.63 -11.39
C GLN A 113 -23.55 -5.14 -12.28
N LYS A 114 -22.72 -4.25 -12.78
CA LYS A 114 -21.65 -4.60 -13.72
C LYS A 114 -20.38 -5.13 -13.04
N PHE A 115 -20.02 -4.60 -11.88
CA PHE A 115 -18.70 -4.84 -11.30
C PHE A 115 -18.74 -5.55 -9.94
N LEU A 116 -19.81 -5.35 -9.14
CA LEU A 116 -19.89 -5.95 -7.81
C LEU A 116 -20.57 -7.32 -7.85
N PHE A 117 -21.80 -7.38 -8.37
CA PHE A 117 -22.62 -8.57 -8.25
C PHE A 117 -22.10 -9.80 -9.00
N PRO A 118 -21.46 -9.71 -10.18
CA PRO A 118 -20.88 -10.88 -10.83
C PRO A 118 -19.76 -11.51 -10.00
N GLU A 119 -18.91 -10.69 -9.39
CA GLU A 119 -17.82 -11.16 -8.55
C GLU A 119 -18.34 -11.76 -7.24
N TYR A 120 -19.35 -11.14 -6.63
CA TYR A 120 -19.98 -11.62 -5.41
C TYR A 120 -20.72 -12.95 -5.59
N LYS A 121 -21.38 -13.15 -6.73
CA LYS A 121 -21.97 -14.45 -7.08
C LYS A 121 -20.93 -15.56 -7.20
N SER A 122 -19.70 -15.20 -7.54
CA SER A 122 -18.55 -16.11 -7.63
C SER A 122 -17.75 -16.19 -6.33
N ALA A 123 -18.28 -15.64 -5.21
CA ALA A 123 -17.61 -15.54 -3.90
C ALA A 123 -16.26 -14.81 -3.92
N ARG A 124 -15.99 -13.98 -4.92
CA ARG A 124 -14.80 -13.13 -5.04
C ARG A 124 -15.08 -11.74 -4.49
N TYR A 125 -15.34 -11.65 -3.20
CA TYR A 125 -15.78 -10.42 -2.54
C TYR A 125 -14.74 -9.30 -2.57
N ASP A 126 -13.49 -9.66 -2.39
CA ASP A 126 -12.34 -8.76 -2.47
C ASP A 126 -12.26 -8.09 -3.84
N ARG A 127 -12.32 -8.88 -4.90
CA ARG A 127 -12.25 -8.39 -6.27
C ARG A 127 -13.42 -7.48 -6.64
N GLY A 128 -14.64 -7.88 -6.25
CA GLY A 128 -15.84 -7.08 -6.49
C GLY A 128 -15.78 -5.72 -5.79
N THR A 129 -15.31 -5.71 -4.54
CA THR A 129 -15.14 -4.47 -3.77
C THR A 129 -14.11 -3.55 -4.40
N LEU A 130 -12.94 -4.08 -4.79
CA LEU A 130 -11.88 -3.32 -5.45
C LEU A 130 -12.32 -2.71 -6.77
N GLN A 131 -12.99 -3.51 -7.61
CA GLN A 131 -13.48 -3.03 -8.90
C GLN A 131 -14.53 -1.94 -8.74
N LEU A 132 -15.47 -2.11 -7.83
CA LEU A 132 -16.50 -1.10 -7.56
C LEU A 132 -15.89 0.19 -7.05
N ALA A 133 -14.99 0.12 -6.05
CA ALA A 133 -14.28 1.27 -5.50
C ALA A 133 -13.52 2.03 -6.60
N TYR A 134 -12.79 1.31 -7.46
CA TYR A 134 -12.08 1.90 -8.59
C TYR A 134 -13.01 2.63 -9.57
N GLN A 135 -14.11 2.01 -9.98
CA GLN A 135 -15.01 2.60 -10.98
C GLN A 135 -15.75 3.82 -10.44
N LEU A 136 -16.18 3.80 -9.17
CA LEU A 136 -16.78 4.96 -8.52
C LEU A 136 -15.80 6.11 -8.38
N THR A 137 -14.57 5.84 -7.90
CA THR A 137 -13.51 6.85 -7.81
C THR A 137 -13.18 7.43 -9.17
N LYS A 138 -13.04 6.60 -10.20
CA LYS A 138 -12.78 7.04 -11.57
C LYS A 138 -13.88 7.95 -12.11
N ALA A 139 -15.13 7.63 -11.85
CA ALA A 139 -16.27 8.44 -12.26
C ALA A 139 -16.28 9.81 -11.57
N LEU A 140 -16.04 9.85 -10.26
CA LEU A 140 -15.97 11.09 -9.49
C LEU A 140 -14.81 12.00 -9.93
N VAL A 141 -13.61 11.44 -10.03
CA VAL A 141 -12.41 12.17 -10.48
C VAL A 141 -12.62 12.72 -11.90
N LYS A 142 -13.24 11.93 -12.81
CA LYS A 142 -13.54 12.37 -14.17
C LYS A 142 -14.53 13.55 -14.19
N LYS A 143 -15.57 13.52 -13.34
CA LYS A 143 -16.55 14.63 -13.26
C LYS A 143 -15.93 15.93 -12.74
N LYS A 144 -14.89 15.84 -11.91
CA LYS A 144 -14.07 16.99 -11.49
C LYS A 144 -13.00 17.41 -12.54
N GLY A 145 -13.03 16.83 -13.74
CA GLY A 145 -12.09 17.14 -14.81
C GLY A 145 -10.71 16.49 -14.67
N GLY A 146 -10.54 15.63 -13.65
CA GLY A 146 -9.30 14.91 -13.39
C GLY A 146 -9.18 13.61 -14.19
N ARG A 147 -7.99 13.01 -14.12
CA ARG A 147 -7.71 11.64 -14.58
C ARG A 147 -7.15 10.83 -13.43
N LEU A 148 -7.67 9.63 -13.24
CA LEU A 148 -7.13 8.69 -12.26
C LEU A 148 -5.77 8.19 -12.74
N GLY A 149 -4.74 8.29 -11.89
CA GLY A 149 -3.37 7.85 -12.21
C GLY A 149 -3.13 6.37 -11.89
N ILE A 150 -4.07 5.72 -11.23
CA ILE A 150 -3.97 4.32 -10.79
C ILE A 150 -4.59 3.40 -11.83
N LEU A 151 -3.91 2.26 -12.09
CA LEU A 151 -4.40 1.23 -12.99
C LEU A 151 -5.59 0.47 -12.38
N PRO A 152 -6.45 -0.12 -13.22
CA PRO A 152 -7.53 -1.00 -12.75
C PRO A 152 -6.99 -2.16 -11.89
N PRO A 153 -7.73 -2.65 -10.88
CA PRO A 153 -7.28 -3.72 -10.00
C PRO A 153 -7.00 -5.05 -10.72
N GLU A 154 -7.58 -5.27 -11.88
CA GLU A 154 -7.30 -6.46 -12.72
C GLU A 154 -5.89 -6.45 -13.33
N SER A 155 -5.32 -5.27 -13.53
CA SER A 155 -3.96 -5.11 -14.02
C SER A 155 -2.92 -5.00 -12.90
N ALA A 156 -3.36 -4.85 -11.65
CA ALA A 156 -2.47 -4.97 -10.51
C ALA A 156 -1.98 -6.42 -10.44
N PRO A 157 -0.68 -6.70 -10.51
CA PRO A 157 -0.19 -8.05 -10.36
C PRO A 157 -0.73 -8.58 -9.03
N GLU A 158 -1.49 -9.68 -9.10
CA GLU A 158 -1.82 -10.42 -7.89
C GLU A 158 -0.49 -10.62 -7.16
N GLY A 159 -0.37 -9.99 -5.97
CA GLY A 159 0.88 -9.91 -5.23
C GLY A 159 1.31 -11.23 -4.63
N SER A 160 1.29 -12.29 -5.43
CA SER A 160 2.20 -13.39 -5.25
C SER A 160 3.58 -12.81 -5.63
N LEU A 161 4.44 -12.65 -4.66
CA LEU A 161 5.87 -12.71 -4.89
C LEU A 161 6.10 -14.07 -5.55
N ASN A 162 5.79 -14.15 -6.85
CA ASN A 162 6.04 -15.32 -7.68
C ASN A 162 7.49 -15.68 -7.43
N GLY A 163 7.80 -16.99 -7.34
CA GLY A 163 9.12 -17.51 -7.00
C GLY A 163 10.31 -16.84 -7.68
N ALA A 164 10.08 -16.04 -8.74
CA ALA A 164 11.06 -15.14 -9.36
C ALA A 164 11.57 -14.05 -8.40
N GLY A 165 10.73 -13.46 -7.54
CA GLY A 165 11.17 -12.44 -6.57
C GLY A 165 12.11 -13.05 -5.52
N TRP A 166 11.81 -14.23 -5.03
CA TRP A 166 12.68 -14.96 -4.12
C TRP A 166 13.97 -15.42 -4.78
N ALA A 167 13.93 -15.76 -6.09
CA ALA A 167 15.12 -16.10 -6.85
C ALA A 167 16.10 -14.91 -6.95
N PHE A 168 15.62 -13.70 -7.19
CA PHE A 168 16.46 -12.49 -7.19
C PHE A 168 17.09 -12.23 -5.82
N VAL A 169 16.32 -12.33 -4.74
CA VAL A 169 16.85 -12.18 -3.37
C VAL A 169 17.91 -13.25 -3.09
N ALA A 170 17.64 -14.51 -3.44
CA ALA A 170 18.60 -15.61 -3.27
C ALA A 170 19.87 -15.39 -4.07
N ILE A 171 19.79 -14.90 -5.31
CA ILE A 171 20.95 -14.57 -6.14
C ILE A 171 21.78 -13.45 -5.50
N ILE A 172 21.15 -12.38 -4.99
CA ILE A 172 21.85 -11.29 -4.33
C ILE A 172 22.57 -11.80 -3.07
N PHE A 173 21.91 -12.63 -2.26
CA PHE A 173 22.53 -13.25 -1.08
C PHE A 173 23.69 -14.18 -1.46
N ALA A 174 23.55 -14.98 -2.52
CA ALA A 174 24.61 -15.85 -3.01
C ALA A 174 25.82 -15.05 -3.49
N LEU A 175 25.61 -13.95 -4.20
CA LEU A 175 26.70 -13.06 -4.65
C LEU A 175 27.40 -12.36 -3.48
N LEU A 176 26.65 -11.90 -2.49
CA LEU A 176 27.22 -11.29 -1.26
C LEU A 176 28.04 -12.32 -0.49
N PHE A 177 27.50 -13.53 -0.33
CA PHE A 177 28.20 -14.61 0.37
C PHE A 177 29.47 -15.03 -0.38
N TYR A 178 29.41 -15.12 -1.70
CA TYR A 178 30.58 -15.40 -2.55
C TYR A 178 31.65 -14.30 -2.44
N ALA A 179 31.26 -13.03 -2.45
CA ALA A 179 32.18 -11.89 -2.29
C ALA A 179 32.88 -11.92 -0.93
N LEU A 180 32.13 -12.19 0.15
CA LEU A 180 32.68 -12.32 1.51
C LEU A 180 33.60 -13.54 1.63
N TYR A 181 33.22 -14.67 1.06
CA TYR A 181 34.03 -15.89 1.04
C TYR A 181 35.35 -15.68 0.28
N ARG A 182 35.32 -15.03 -0.87
CA ARG A 182 36.51 -14.70 -1.66
C ARG A 182 37.45 -13.76 -0.90
N ARG A 183 36.89 -12.76 -0.18
CA ARG A 183 37.68 -11.82 0.62
C ARG A 183 38.34 -12.49 1.82
N GLY A 184 37.70 -13.46 2.45
CA GLY A 184 38.24 -14.24 3.56
C GLY A 184 39.38 -15.19 3.13
N ARG A 185 39.38 -15.65 1.86
CA ARG A 185 40.41 -16.55 1.36
C ARG A 185 41.74 -15.83 1.06
N HIS A 186 41.69 -14.59 0.60
CA HIS A 186 42.89 -13.78 0.34
C HIS A 186 43.63 -13.39 1.62
N SER A 187 42.92 -13.26 2.75
CA SER A 187 43.58 -12.91 4.02
C SER A 187 44.36 -14.06 4.68
N ARG A 188 44.06 -15.32 4.34
CA ARG A 188 44.74 -16.50 4.90
C ARG A 188 46.06 -16.83 4.20
N VAL A 189 46.18 -16.53 2.91
CA VAL A 189 47.40 -16.83 2.14
C VAL A 189 48.56 -15.88 2.54
N SER A 190 48.24 -14.64 2.90
CA SER A 190 49.26 -13.66 3.31
C SER A 190 49.93 -13.94 4.68
N LYS A 191 49.26 -14.66 5.58
CA LYS A 191 49.83 -14.97 6.92
C LYS A 191 50.82 -16.14 6.92
N ASN A 192 50.75 -17.05 5.97
CA ASN A 192 51.66 -18.19 5.91
C ASN A 192 53.02 -17.88 5.25
N CYS A 193 53.11 -16.84 4.42
CA CYS A 193 54.39 -16.45 3.84
C CYS A 193 55.34 -15.74 4.79
N ARG A 194 54.90 -15.17 5.91
CA ARG A 194 55.80 -14.47 6.87
C ARG A 194 56.47 -15.40 7.89
N ARG A 195 56.09 -16.66 7.97
CA ARG A 195 56.65 -17.61 8.94
C ARG A 195 57.90 -18.35 8.47
N PHE A 196 58.27 -18.21 7.20
CA PHE A 196 59.39 -18.95 6.62
C PHE A 196 60.71 -18.14 6.50
N GLN A 197 60.74 -16.87 6.89
CA GLN A 197 61.88 -16.00 6.67
C GLN A 197 62.72 -15.71 7.93
N TYR A 198 62.45 -16.28 9.11
CA TYR A 198 63.18 -16.04 10.35
C TYR A 198 63.89 -17.28 10.92
N GLY A 199 64.24 -18.23 10.06
CA GLY A 199 64.87 -19.46 10.51
C GLY A 199 66.17 -19.82 9.82
N ARG A 200 67.09 -18.87 9.58
CA ARG A 200 68.46 -19.24 9.19
C ARG A 200 69.39 -18.05 9.27
N PHE A 201 69.99 -17.80 10.46
CA PHE A 201 71.33 -17.26 10.58
C PHE A 201 71.78 -17.46 12.06
N GLY A 202 72.36 -18.58 12.31
CA GLY A 202 73.18 -18.80 13.47
C GLY A 202 74.43 -19.53 13.01
N TRP A 203 75.55 -18.78 12.90
CA TRP A 203 76.88 -19.33 12.85
C TRP A 203 77.88 -18.39 13.54
N ARG A 204 78.52 -18.89 14.64
CA ARG A 204 79.80 -18.71 15.26
C ARG A 204 80.15 -17.36 15.86
#